data_622e253ae2721d4f2b7f003f7401e938
#
_entry.id   622e253ae2721d4f2b7f003f7401e938
#
_cell.length_a   1.000
_cell.length_b   1.000
_cell.length_c   1.000
_cell.angle_alpha   90.00
_cell.angle_beta   90.00
_cell.angle_gamma   90.00
#
_symmetry.space_group_name_H-M   'P 1'
#
loop_
_entity.id
_entity.type
_entity.pdbx_description
1 polymer ?
#
loop_
_entity_poly.entity_id
_entity_poly.type
_entity_poly.pdbx_seq_one_letter_code
_entity_poly.pdbx_strand_id
1 'polypeptide(L)'
;MKSMSSMKVGHLLQRALLLVSAISLCACGFHLRENVKLPASIQKVHIVTGVGDFQRMLARALEVAGVDVKDEGGPGIAELRVPVAAFSTDTLTAGGYARITEYAVRYNVSFSVIDGVGNVVIPPQNISMQREYSYDATNTIGNASEVSEIQQSLNQDMVQAILFRLQAASKHPIAAPASVSSASAAAPAPASSAR
;
A
#
# COMPACT_ATOMS: atom_id res chain seq x y z
N MET A 1 -43.16 -55.95 -7.53
CA MET A 1 -42.64 -55.20 -6.37
C MET A 1 -41.16 -54.84 -6.48
N LYS A 2 -40.66 -54.38 -7.64
CA LYS A 2 -39.20 -54.06 -7.85
C LYS A 2 -38.90 -52.60 -8.19
N SER A 3 -39.93 -51.75 -8.35
CA SER A 3 -39.77 -50.36 -8.80
C SER A 3 -39.52 -49.31 -7.70
N MET A 4 -39.98 -49.56 -6.45
CA MET A 4 -39.87 -48.60 -5.36
C MET A 4 -38.46 -48.52 -4.70
N SER A 5 -37.63 -49.53 -4.90
CA SER A 5 -36.26 -49.56 -4.34
C SER A 5 -35.27 -48.69 -5.18
N SER A 6 -35.43 -48.66 -6.51
CA SER A 6 -34.57 -47.87 -7.41
C SER A 6 -34.71 -46.37 -7.21
N MET A 7 -35.93 -45.88 -6.93
CA MET A 7 -36.18 -44.44 -6.74
C MET A 7 -35.54 -43.89 -5.47
N LYS A 8 -35.53 -44.70 -4.39
CA LYS A 8 -34.88 -44.31 -3.10
C LYS A 8 -33.33 -44.23 -3.21
N VAL A 9 -32.74 -45.13 -4.00
CA VAL A 9 -31.28 -45.13 -4.24
C VAL A 9 -30.87 -43.91 -5.07
N GLY A 10 -31.66 -43.49 -6.07
CA GLY A 10 -31.40 -42.28 -6.86
C GLY A 10 -31.39 -41.01 -6.00
N HIS A 11 -32.37 -40.86 -5.11
CA HIS A 11 -32.42 -39.71 -4.19
C HIS A 11 -31.28 -39.70 -3.15
N LEU A 12 -30.82 -40.86 -2.70
CA LEU A 12 -29.68 -40.98 -1.81
C LEU A 12 -28.38 -40.57 -2.51
N LEU A 13 -28.17 -41.01 -3.75
CA LEU A 13 -27.01 -40.63 -4.55
C LEU A 13 -27.02 -39.14 -4.86
N GLN A 14 -28.15 -38.56 -5.18
CA GLN A 14 -28.30 -37.13 -5.47
C GLN A 14 -28.00 -36.28 -4.22
N ARG A 15 -28.47 -36.71 -3.03
CA ARG A 15 -28.15 -36.03 -1.78
C ARG A 15 -26.68 -36.15 -1.39
N ALA A 16 -26.05 -37.30 -1.62
CA ALA A 16 -24.65 -37.49 -1.39
C ALA A 16 -23.80 -36.61 -2.33
N LEU A 17 -24.17 -36.49 -3.60
CA LEU A 17 -23.51 -35.63 -4.58
C LEU A 17 -23.60 -34.14 -4.19
N LEU A 18 -24.80 -33.70 -3.71
CA LEU A 18 -25.01 -32.33 -3.24
C LEU A 18 -24.17 -32.03 -1.98
N LEU A 19 -24.07 -32.98 -1.04
CA LEU A 19 -23.23 -32.86 0.14
C LEU A 19 -21.75 -32.75 -0.22
N VAL A 20 -21.25 -33.58 -1.11
CA VAL A 20 -19.86 -33.51 -1.59
C VAL A 20 -19.56 -32.20 -2.30
N SER A 21 -20.50 -31.70 -3.13
CA SER A 21 -20.38 -30.41 -3.78
C SER A 21 -20.33 -29.25 -2.78
N ALA A 22 -21.18 -29.28 -1.72
CA ALA A 22 -21.20 -28.28 -0.68
C ALA A 22 -19.90 -28.27 0.15
N ILE A 23 -19.35 -29.45 0.48
CA ILE A 23 -18.07 -29.59 1.19
C ILE A 23 -16.91 -29.08 0.33
N SER A 24 -16.94 -29.34 -1.00
CA SER A 24 -15.90 -28.84 -1.91
C SER A 24 -15.90 -27.32 -2.05
N LEU A 25 -17.05 -26.67 -1.97
CA LEU A 25 -17.14 -25.20 -1.96
C LEU A 25 -16.62 -24.59 -0.64
N CYS A 26 -16.80 -25.26 0.48
CA CYS A 26 -16.21 -24.82 1.76
C CYS A 26 -14.68 -25.03 1.83
N ALA A 27 -14.14 -26.00 1.09
CA ALA A 27 -12.70 -26.27 1.04
C ALA A 27 -11.91 -25.24 0.20
N CYS A 28 -12.56 -24.50 -0.71
CA CYS A 28 -11.99 -23.31 -1.30
C CYS A 28 -11.94 -22.23 -0.23
N GLY A 29 -10.86 -22.22 0.57
CA GLY A 29 -10.66 -21.34 1.71
C GLY A 29 -10.88 -19.86 1.40
N PHE A 30 -12.14 -19.44 1.39
CA PHE A 30 -12.52 -18.04 1.54
C PHE A 30 -12.16 -17.65 2.97
N HIS A 31 -10.85 -17.45 3.21
CA HIS A 31 -10.45 -16.71 4.40
C HIS A 31 -10.97 -15.29 4.22
N LEU A 32 -12.02 -14.95 4.93
CA LEU A 32 -12.35 -13.56 5.20
C LEU A 32 -11.03 -12.88 5.57
N ARG A 33 -10.65 -11.87 4.80
CA ARG A 33 -9.42 -11.10 4.98
C ARG A 33 -9.31 -10.73 6.46
N GLU A 34 -8.38 -11.36 7.14
CA GLU A 34 -8.11 -11.09 8.55
C GLU A 34 -7.88 -9.59 8.72
N ASN A 35 -8.52 -8.97 9.70
CA ASN A 35 -8.34 -7.55 9.97
C ASN A 35 -6.85 -7.27 10.03
N VAL A 36 -6.39 -6.27 9.28
CA VAL A 36 -5.00 -5.85 9.21
C VAL A 36 -4.55 -5.53 10.65
N LYS A 37 -3.79 -6.44 11.26
CA LYS A 37 -3.24 -6.21 12.60
C LYS A 37 -2.05 -5.28 12.45
N LEU A 38 -2.24 -4.03 12.80
CA LEU A 38 -1.18 -3.04 12.85
C LEU A 38 -0.41 -3.11 14.18
N PRO A 39 0.85 -2.67 14.24
CA PRO A 39 1.63 -2.66 15.48
C PRO A 39 0.91 -1.88 16.60
N ALA A 40 1.07 -2.33 17.84
CA ALA A 40 0.50 -1.63 18.99
C ALA A 40 0.98 -0.16 19.09
N SER A 41 2.18 0.13 18.60
CA SER A 41 2.77 1.48 18.56
C SER A 41 2.08 2.46 17.61
N ILE A 42 1.22 1.96 16.69
CA ILE A 42 0.51 2.78 15.70
C ILE A 42 -1.01 2.59 15.77
N GLN A 43 -1.55 2.25 16.94
CA GLN A 43 -3.01 2.15 17.14
C GLN A 43 -3.70 3.51 17.14
N LYS A 44 -2.98 4.58 17.52
CA LYS A 44 -3.43 5.97 17.40
C LYS A 44 -2.48 6.69 16.47
N VAL A 45 -3.01 7.27 15.40
CA VAL A 45 -2.20 7.90 14.35
C VAL A 45 -2.72 9.29 14.01
N HIS A 46 -1.82 10.24 13.94
CA HIS A 46 -2.02 11.53 13.30
C HIS A 46 -1.36 11.52 11.92
N ILE A 47 -2.10 11.95 10.88
CA ILE A 47 -1.62 11.99 9.50
C ILE A 47 -1.15 13.39 9.16
N VAL A 48 0.13 13.53 8.81
CA VAL A 48 0.74 14.79 8.39
C VAL A 48 1.00 14.75 6.89
N THR A 49 0.16 15.42 6.11
CA THR A 49 0.29 15.54 4.65
C THR A 49 -0.27 16.86 4.15
N GLY A 50 0.25 17.35 3.02
CA GLY A 50 -0.26 18.55 2.34
C GLY A 50 -1.41 18.29 1.36
N VAL A 51 -1.84 17.02 1.14
CA VAL A 51 -2.83 16.66 0.12
C VAL A 51 -4.10 16.14 0.79
N GLY A 52 -5.13 17.02 0.88
CA GLY A 52 -6.34 16.75 1.66
C GLY A 52 -7.17 15.56 1.19
N ASP A 53 -7.27 15.32 -0.13
CA ASP A 53 -8.02 14.17 -0.66
C ASP A 53 -7.34 12.85 -0.33
N PHE A 54 -6.03 12.79 -0.50
CA PHE A 54 -5.23 11.63 -0.13
C PHE A 54 -5.27 11.37 1.38
N GLN A 55 -5.20 12.43 2.19
CA GLN A 55 -5.34 12.34 3.65
C GLN A 55 -6.65 11.68 4.05
N ARG A 56 -7.78 12.14 3.48
CA ARG A 56 -9.11 11.58 3.79
C ARG A 56 -9.22 10.10 3.42
N MET A 57 -8.68 9.72 2.25
CA MET A 57 -8.69 8.31 1.81
C MET A 57 -7.83 7.43 2.73
N LEU A 58 -6.65 7.92 3.10
CA LEU A 58 -5.71 7.21 3.96
C LEU A 58 -6.28 7.09 5.39
N ALA A 59 -6.87 8.17 5.94
CA ALA A 59 -7.52 8.16 7.25
C ALA A 59 -8.63 7.11 7.30
N ARG A 60 -9.55 7.14 6.32
CA ARG A 60 -10.64 6.18 6.24
C ARG A 60 -10.15 4.73 6.14
N ALA A 61 -9.10 4.49 5.38
CA ALA A 61 -8.53 3.16 5.24
C ALA A 61 -7.87 2.66 6.54
N LEU A 62 -7.23 3.54 7.29
CA LEU A 62 -6.67 3.25 8.61
C LEU A 62 -7.78 2.97 9.65
N GLU A 63 -8.85 3.76 9.66
CA GLU A 63 -10.02 3.53 10.53
C GLU A 63 -10.66 2.16 10.27
N VAL A 64 -10.85 1.79 9.00
CA VAL A 64 -11.36 0.46 8.60
C VAL A 64 -10.40 -0.65 9.06
N ALA A 65 -9.09 -0.37 9.11
CA ALA A 65 -8.08 -1.29 9.63
C ALA A 65 -8.02 -1.33 11.18
N GLY A 66 -8.86 -0.54 11.87
CA GLY A 66 -8.96 -0.50 13.34
C GLY A 66 -8.00 0.46 14.02
N VAL A 67 -7.44 1.42 13.29
CA VAL A 67 -6.60 2.50 13.84
C VAL A 67 -7.47 3.68 14.24
N ASP A 68 -7.21 4.26 15.39
CA ASP A 68 -7.83 5.50 15.87
C ASP A 68 -7.09 6.70 15.26
N VAL A 69 -7.65 7.30 14.21
CA VAL A 69 -7.06 8.46 13.54
C VAL A 69 -7.38 9.72 14.32
N LYS A 70 -6.38 10.51 14.63
CA LYS A 70 -6.47 11.76 15.39
C LYS A 70 -6.20 12.96 14.50
N ASP A 71 -6.96 14.04 14.73
CA ASP A 71 -6.78 15.30 13.99
C ASP A 71 -5.48 16.02 14.40
N GLU A 72 -5.03 15.81 15.64
CA GLU A 72 -3.84 16.45 16.19
C GLU A 72 -2.83 15.40 16.68
N GLY A 73 -1.54 15.73 16.54
CA GLY A 73 -0.44 14.95 17.09
C GLY A 73 -0.28 15.21 18.60
N GLY A 74 0.38 14.28 19.30
CA GLY A 74 0.64 14.45 20.72
C GLY A 74 1.31 13.22 21.34
N PRO A 75 1.60 13.27 22.65
CA PRO A 75 2.20 12.16 23.35
C PRO A 75 1.36 10.87 23.22
N GLY A 76 2.00 9.78 22.85
CA GLY A 76 1.32 8.48 22.65
C GLY A 76 0.52 8.37 21.35
N ILE A 77 0.59 9.36 20.44
CA ILE A 77 0.00 9.34 19.11
C ILE A 77 1.14 9.23 18.09
N ALA A 78 1.13 8.19 17.29
CA ALA A 78 2.10 8.03 16.21
C ALA A 78 1.83 9.04 15.08
N GLU A 79 2.88 9.49 14.41
CA GLU A 79 2.77 10.36 13.25
C GLU A 79 3.09 9.59 11.96
N LEU A 80 2.11 9.51 11.08
CA LEU A 80 2.29 9.08 9.69
C LEU A 80 2.54 10.30 8.83
N ARG A 81 3.80 10.54 8.50
CA ARG A 81 4.24 11.68 7.69
C ARG A 81 4.27 11.31 6.22
N VAL A 82 3.62 12.11 5.39
CA VAL A 82 3.60 11.97 3.94
C VAL A 82 4.06 13.30 3.32
N PRO A 83 5.37 13.55 3.27
CA PRO A 83 5.90 14.82 2.75
C PRO A 83 5.72 14.98 1.24
N VAL A 84 5.62 13.87 0.50
CA VAL A 84 5.41 13.88 -0.94
C VAL A 84 4.25 12.96 -1.29
N ALA A 85 3.28 13.49 -2.03
CA ALA A 85 2.21 12.75 -2.72
C ALA A 85 1.89 13.54 -4.01
N ALA A 86 2.57 13.18 -5.11
CA ALA A 86 2.52 13.96 -6.33
C ALA A 86 2.33 13.10 -7.57
N PHE A 87 1.47 13.57 -8.46
CA PHE A 87 1.30 13.03 -9.80
C PHE A 87 2.23 13.74 -10.79
N SER A 88 2.74 12.99 -11.76
CA SER A 88 3.42 13.50 -12.95
C SER A 88 2.92 12.74 -14.17
N THR A 89 3.07 13.37 -15.34
CA THR A 89 2.76 12.73 -16.62
C THR A 89 4.05 12.65 -17.45
N ASP A 90 4.40 11.44 -17.83
CA ASP A 90 5.57 11.16 -18.66
C ASP A 90 5.12 10.81 -20.08
N THR A 91 5.86 11.28 -21.09
CA THR A 91 5.64 10.89 -22.48
C THR A 91 6.39 9.59 -22.75
N LEU A 92 5.68 8.56 -23.25
CA LEU A 92 6.28 7.24 -23.53
C LEU A 92 6.70 7.10 -24.99
N THR A 93 5.83 7.52 -25.93
CA THR A 93 6.11 7.44 -27.36
C THR A 93 5.91 8.78 -28.04
N ALA A 94 6.90 9.15 -28.84
CA ALA A 94 6.77 10.18 -29.85
C ALA A 94 6.77 9.46 -31.22
N GLY A 95 5.61 9.35 -31.85
CA GLY A 95 5.48 8.74 -33.19
C GLY A 95 6.21 9.55 -34.26
N GLY A 96 6.50 8.90 -35.43
CA GLY A 96 7.01 9.59 -36.61
C GLY A 96 6.13 10.79 -36.97
N TYR A 97 6.71 11.95 -37.24
CA TYR A 97 6.07 13.27 -37.39
C TYR A 97 5.60 13.92 -36.06
N ALA A 98 6.30 13.62 -34.93
CA ALA A 98 6.14 14.30 -33.63
C ALA A 98 4.70 14.23 -33.04
N ARG A 99 3.94 13.19 -33.30
CA ARG A 99 2.67 12.94 -32.61
C ARG A 99 2.94 12.07 -31.41
N ILE A 100 2.73 12.64 -30.24
CA ILE A 100 2.71 11.90 -28.97
C ILE A 100 1.40 11.12 -28.93
N THR A 101 1.47 9.82 -28.71
CA THR A 101 0.30 8.92 -28.72
C THR A 101 0.13 8.18 -27.40
N GLU A 102 1.17 8.12 -26.59
CA GLU A 102 1.14 7.39 -25.32
C GLU A 102 1.79 8.20 -24.20
N TYR A 103 1.10 8.22 -23.07
CA TYR A 103 1.55 8.86 -21.84
C TYR A 103 1.46 7.87 -20.68
N ALA A 104 2.24 8.12 -19.65
CA ALA A 104 2.07 7.46 -18.34
C ALA A 104 1.75 8.50 -17.28
N VAL A 105 0.69 8.26 -16.52
CA VAL A 105 0.44 8.95 -15.26
C VAL A 105 1.22 8.23 -14.17
N ARG A 106 2.19 8.91 -13.57
CA ARG A 106 2.99 8.41 -12.46
C ARG A 106 2.56 9.06 -11.16
N TYR A 107 2.48 8.27 -10.11
CA TYR A 107 2.19 8.74 -8.75
C TYR A 107 3.33 8.34 -7.83
N ASN A 108 3.97 9.33 -7.20
CA ASN A 108 5.07 9.14 -6.26
C ASN A 108 4.62 9.58 -4.88
N VAL A 109 4.80 8.69 -3.90
CA VAL A 109 4.50 8.97 -2.50
C VAL A 109 5.70 8.60 -1.65
N SER A 110 6.12 9.55 -0.81
CA SER A 110 7.11 9.32 0.24
C SER A 110 6.41 9.33 1.58
N PHE A 111 6.70 8.37 2.43
CA PHE A 111 6.12 8.32 3.77
C PHE A 111 7.09 7.76 4.81
N SER A 112 6.85 8.09 6.07
CA SER A 112 7.55 7.55 7.24
C SER A 112 6.60 7.50 8.43
N VAL A 113 6.92 6.69 9.43
CA VAL A 113 6.14 6.60 10.67
C VAL A 113 7.05 6.72 11.88
N ILE A 114 6.65 7.60 12.80
CA ILE A 114 7.28 7.82 14.10
C ILE A 114 6.24 7.46 15.16
N ASP A 115 6.63 6.73 16.21
CA ASP A 115 5.73 6.42 17.31
C ASP A 115 5.48 7.65 18.22
N GLY A 116 4.53 7.51 19.15
CA GLY A 116 4.15 8.59 20.07
C GLY A 116 5.23 8.96 21.13
N VAL A 117 6.39 8.31 21.10
CA VAL A 117 7.58 8.62 21.93
C VAL A 117 8.77 9.11 21.10
N GLY A 118 8.61 9.20 19.77
CA GLY A 118 9.62 9.75 18.87
C GLY A 118 10.54 8.71 18.20
N ASN A 119 10.31 7.40 18.40
CA ASN A 119 11.10 6.39 17.72
C ASN A 119 10.60 6.18 16.29
N VAL A 120 11.53 5.95 15.36
CA VAL A 120 11.21 5.65 13.97
C VAL A 120 10.71 4.20 13.88
N VAL A 121 9.41 4.04 13.60
CA VAL A 121 8.78 2.72 13.36
C VAL A 121 9.00 2.29 11.92
N ILE A 122 8.82 3.24 10.98
CA ILE A 122 9.09 3.02 9.55
C ILE A 122 9.96 4.19 9.07
N PRO A 123 11.19 3.90 8.62
CA PRO A 123 12.04 4.92 8.04
C PRO A 123 11.43 5.46 6.74
N PRO A 124 11.88 6.63 6.25
CA PRO A 124 11.40 7.19 4.99
C PRO A 124 11.46 6.18 3.85
N GLN A 125 10.33 5.96 3.20
CA GLN A 125 10.17 5.05 2.06
C GLN A 125 9.48 5.77 0.92
N ASN A 126 9.84 5.38 -0.30
CA ASN A 126 9.17 5.83 -1.52
C ASN A 126 8.38 4.69 -2.15
N ILE A 127 7.18 5.02 -2.63
CA ILE A 127 6.38 4.16 -3.49
C ILE A 127 6.13 4.93 -4.78
N SER A 128 6.40 4.30 -5.92
CA SER A 128 6.08 4.84 -7.23
C SER A 128 5.17 3.85 -7.95
N MET A 129 4.09 4.35 -8.50
CA MET A 129 3.14 3.59 -9.33
C MET A 129 2.88 4.37 -10.61
N GLN A 130 2.58 3.68 -11.70
CA GLN A 130 2.23 4.32 -12.96
C GLN A 130 1.16 3.53 -13.71
N ARG A 131 0.40 4.25 -14.54
CA ARG A 131 -0.54 3.68 -15.51
C ARG A 131 -0.41 4.43 -16.83
N GLU A 132 -0.45 3.69 -17.91
CA GLU A 132 -0.33 4.21 -19.27
C GLU A 132 -1.72 4.50 -19.83
N TYR A 133 -1.80 5.49 -20.71
CA TYR A 133 -2.99 5.78 -21.50
C TYR A 133 -2.64 6.29 -22.88
N SER A 134 -3.55 6.04 -23.84
CA SER A 134 -3.41 6.52 -25.21
C SER A 134 -4.06 7.88 -25.35
N TYR A 135 -3.33 8.84 -25.88
CA TYR A 135 -3.81 10.19 -26.10
C TYR A 135 -4.46 10.33 -27.49
N ASP A 136 -5.70 10.75 -27.54
CA ASP A 136 -6.42 11.10 -28.76
C ASP A 136 -6.55 12.64 -28.85
N ALA A 137 -5.85 13.23 -29.81
CA ALA A 137 -5.88 14.68 -30.04
C ALA A 137 -7.28 15.20 -30.46
N THR A 138 -8.17 14.32 -30.92
CA THR A 138 -9.54 14.67 -31.32
C THR A 138 -10.53 14.59 -30.17
N ASN A 139 -10.18 13.93 -29.06
CA ASN A 139 -11.05 13.70 -27.91
C ASN A 139 -10.43 14.21 -26.60
N THR A 140 -10.24 15.50 -26.48
CA THR A 140 -9.60 16.11 -25.29
C THR A 140 -10.37 15.92 -23.99
N ILE A 141 -11.72 15.88 -24.07
CA ILE A 141 -12.60 15.66 -22.90
C ILE A 141 -12.45 14.22 -22.42
N GLY A 142 -12.42 13.24 -23.34
CA GLY A 142 -12.21 11.83 -23.02
C GLY A 142 -10.86 11.60 -22.34
N ASN A 143 -9.79 12.19 -22.87
CA ASN A 143 -8.47 12.11 -22.29
C ASN A 143 -8.43 12.65 -20.84
N ALA A 144 -9.10 13.79 -20.57
CA ALA A 144 -9.14 14.37 -19.22
C ALA A 144 -9.89 13.45 -18.23
N SER A 145 -10.98 12.84 -18.67
CA SER A 145 -11.74 11.88 -17.85
C SER A 145 -10.91 10.64 -17.54
N GLU A 146 -10.22 10.08 -18.54
CA GLU A 146 -9.34 8.91 -18.39
C GLU A 146 -8.21 9.18 -17.40
N VAL A 147 -7.54 10.33 -17.51
CA VAL A 147 -6.49 10.74 -16.56
C VAL A 147 -7.04 10.84 -15.14
N SER A 148 -8.25 11.40 -14.97
CA SER A 148 -8.89 11.51 -13.67
C SER A 148 -9.20 10.14 -13.05
N GLU A 149 -9.70 9.19 -13.84
CA GLU A 149 -9.95 7.81 -13.40
C GLU A 149 -8.66 7.10 -13.02
N ILE A 150 -7.60 7.26 -13.82
CA ILE A 150 -6.27 6.72 -13.53
C ILE A 150 -5.75 7.28 -12.21
N GLN A 151 -5.83 8.59 -11.98
CA GLN A 151 -5.38 9.22 -10.73
C GLN A 151 -6.16 8.70 -9.53
N GLN A 152 -7.48 8.55 -9.64
CA GLN A 152 -8.31 7.99 -8.58
C GLN A 152 -7.92 6.54 -8.27
N SER A 153 -7.70 5.72 -9.29
CA SER A 153 -7.26 4.34 -9.12
C SER A 153 -5.88 4.24 -8.49
N LEU A 154 -4.92 5.07 -8.93
CA LEU A 154 -3.57 5.11 -8.36
C LEU A 154 -3.59 5.56 -6.89
N ASN A 155 -4.48 6.51 -6.51
CA ASN A 155 -4.68 6.89 -5.11
C ASN A 155 -5.15 5.70 -4.26
N GLN A 156 -6.12 4.93 -4.74
CA GLN A 156 -6.62 3.75 -4.03
C GLN A 156 -5.53 2.68 -3.86
N ASP A 157 -4.80 2.39 -4.93
CA ASP A 157 -3.70 1.42 -4.91
C ASP A 157 -2.59 1.86 -3.97
N MET A 158 -2.26 3.16 -3.94
CA MET A 158 -1.25 3.74 -3.07
C MET A 158 -1.61 3.60 -1.60
N VAL A 159 -2.86 3.92 -1.23
CA VAL A 159 -3.38 3.73 0.13
C VAL A 159 -3.23 2.27 0.55
N GLN A 160 -3.62 1.32 -0.30
CA GLN A 160 -3.45 -0.11 -0.02
C GLN A 160 -1.98 -0.50 0.16
N ALA A 161 -1.09 0.02 -0.69
CA ALA A 161 0.34 -0.26 -0.59
C ALA A 161 0.94 0.25 0.73
N ILE A 162 0.53 1.44 1.19
CA ILE A 162 0.94 1.97 2.49
C ILE A 162 0.44 1.06 3.61
N LEU A 163 -0.84 0.66 3.62
CA LEU A 163 -1.38 -0.26 4.63
C LEU A 163 -0.61 -1.58 4.67
N PHE A 164 -0.26 -2.16 3.52
CA PHE A 164 0.55 -3.37 3.47
C PHE A 164 1.95 -3.18 4.08
N ARG A 165 2.59 -2.03 3.86
CA ARG A 165 3.89 -1.73 4.46
C ARG A 165 3.79 -1.50 5.96
N LEU A 166 2.73 -0.84 6.43
CA LEU A 166 2.43 -0.69 7.86
C LEU A 166 2.23 -2.06 8.52
N GLN A 167 1.50 -2.96 7.87
CA GLN A 167 1.30 -4.33 8.34
C GLN A 167 2.59 -5.16 8.33
N ALA A 168 3.43 -5.01 7.31
CA ALA A 168 4.71 -5.70 7.24
C ALA A 168 5.65 -5.27 8.39
N ALA A 169 5.66 -3.99 8.72
CA ALA A 169 6.44 -3.46 9.86
C ALA A 169 5.97 -4.04 11.21
N SER A 170 4.70 -4.47 11.34
CA SER A 170 4.22 -5.16 12.54
C SER A 170 4.81 -6.56 12.71
N LYS A 171 5.10 -7.23 11.60
CA LYS A 171 5.65 -8.61 11.61
C LYS A 171 7.17 -8.63 11.74
N HIS A 172 7.83 -7.58 11.27
CA HIS A 172 9.28 -7.42 11.29
C HIS A 172 9.61 -6.02 11.82
N PRO A 173 9.68 -5.82 13.16
CA PRO A 173 10.15 -4.57 13.70
C PRO A 173 11.54 -4.31 13.12
N ILE A 174 11.71 -3.22 12.38
CA ILE A 174 13.02 -2.83 11.85
C ILE A 174 13.86 -2.49 13.08
N ALA A 175 14.85 -3.34 13.37
CA ALA A 175 15.85 -3.01 14.38
C ALA A 175 16.44 -1.65 13.97
N ALA A 176 16.40 -0.69 14.90
CA ALA A 176 17.01 0.61 14.68
C ALA A 176 18.44 0.37 14.15
N PRO A 177 18.89 1.10 13.11
CA PRO A 177 20.27 0.97 12.65
C PRO A 177 21.16 1.18 13.85
N ALA A 178 21.95 0.15 14.19
CA ALA A 178 22.91 0.24 15.27
C ALA A 178 23.71 1.52 15.01
N SER A 179 23.66 2.45 15.95
CA SER A 179 24.44 3.67 15.93
C SER A 179 25.86 3.27 15.55
N VAL A 180 26.31 3.63 14.36
CA VAL A 180 27.73 3.53 13.97
C VAL A 180 28.45 4.43 14.97
N SER A 181 28.96 3.79 16.03
CA SER A 181 29.89 4.41 16.95
C SER A 181 31.01 4.93 16.08
N SER A 182 31.12 6.26 16.00
CA SER A 182 32.21 6.93 15.33
C SER A 182 33.49 6.52 16.03
N ALA A 183 34.11 5.44 15.55
CA ALA A 183 35.49 5.16 15.93
C ALA A 183 36.29 6.32 15.36
N SER A 184 36.60 7.26 16.26
CA SER A 184 37.58 8.33 16.06
C SER A 184 38.88 7.66 15.62
N ALA A 185 39.14 7.65 14.32
CA ALA A 185 40.43 7.31 13.78
C ALA A 185 41.39 8.43 14.21
N ALA A 186 42.16 8.16 15.23
CA ALA A 186 43.33 8.97 15.59
C ALA A 186 44.27 9.01 14.36
N ALA A 187 44.40 10.18 13.77
CA ALA A 187 45.36 10.43 12.72
C ALA A 187 46.80 10.22 13.28
N PRO A 188 47.65 9.45 12.61
CA PRO A 188 49.05 9.41 12.98
C PRO A 188 49.73 10.76 12.64
N ALA A 189 50.43 11.31 13.62
CA ALA A 189 51.24 12.51 13.45
C ALA A 189 52.32 12.32 12.38
N PRO A 190 52.65 13.35 11.57
CA PRO A 190 53.75 13.25 10.61
C PRO A 190 55.08 13.28 11.36
N ALA A 191 55.90 12.24 11.13
CA ALA A 191 57.26 12.19 11.62
C ALA A 191 58.10 13.29 10.93
N SER A 192 58.64 14.21 11.75
CA SER A 192 59.66 15.16 11.35
C SER A 192 60.94 14.38 11.01
N SER A 193 61.39 14.41 9.75
CA SER A 193 62.75 14.04 9.38
C SER A 193 63.58 15.32 9.12
N ALA A 194 64.42 15.65 10.08
CA ALA A 194 65.55 16.53 9.89
C ALA A 194 66.64 15.80 9.10
N ARG A 195 67.02 16.32 7.97
CA ARG A 195 68.39 16.55 7.48
C ARG A 195 68.35 16.96 6.02
#